data_27875d98bebde6833a439730e847866c
#
_entry.id   27875d98bebde6833a439730e847866c
#
_cell.length_a   1.000
_cell.length_b   1.000
_cell.length_c   1.000
_cell.angle_alpha   90.00
_cell.angle_beta   90.00
_cell.angle_gamma   90.00
#
_symmetry.space_group_name_H-M   'P 1'
#
loop_
_entity.id
_entity.type
_entity.pdbx_description
1 polymer ?
#
loop_
_entity_poly.entity_id
_entity_poly.type
_entity_poly.pdbx_seq_one_letter_code
_entity_poly.pdbx_strand_id
1 'polypeptide(L)'
;MANLLWGKVYYKDIFAGYLREEPGGRVTFTYDSSYIEGGHPAIAQTLPVREQPHISNNGLHPFFDNLVSEGWLEQAQSRLLGRREVTRFELLLAFGFDCAGAISIVDPEPSDLSEAMLDLDDPKEMAVLTSRASLSGVQPKLAVVEEGGIYRPARINELSTHIAKFPSANHPDLTLNEYLTT
;
A
#
# COMPACT_ATOMS: atom_id res chain seq x y z
N MET A 1 -14.68 -22.10 6.58
CA MET A 1 -13.50 -21.63 7.34
C MET A 1 -13.12 -20.31 6.72
N ALA A 2 -12.94 -19.24 7.53
CA ALA A 2 -12.46 -17.99 6.98
C ALA A 2 -11.04 -18.19 6.42
N ASN A 3 -10.81 -17.78 5.18
CA ASN A 3 -9.48 -17.81 4.60
C ASN A 3 -8.68 -16.72 5.30
N LEU A 4 -7.66 -17.08 6.08
CA LEU A 4 -6.82 -16.13 6.79
C LEU A 4 -5.89 -15.43 5.79
N LEU A 5 -5.88 -14.12 5.85
CA LEU A 5 -5.09 -13.30 4.94
C LEU A 5 -3.59 -13.42 5.22
N TRP A 6 -2.80 -13.37 4.16
CA TRP A 6 -1.35 -13.32 4.28
C TRP A 6 -0.70 -12.68 3.06
N GLY A 7 0.51 -12.13 3.25
CA GLY A 7 1.28 -11.53 2.18
C GLY A 7 2.78 -11.71 2.36
N LYS A 8 3.50 -11.59 1.25
CA LYS A 8 4.95 -11.54 1.23
C LYS A 8 5.41 -10.11 1.35
N VAL A 9 6.36 -9.87 2.24
CA VAL A 9 6.96 -8.54 2.46
C VAL A 9 8.34 -8.52 1.82
N TYR A 10 8.61 -7.51 1.01
CA TYR A 10 9.91 -7.26 0.41
C TYR A 10 10.47 -5.93 0.94
N TYR A 11 11.77 -5.89 1.17
CA TYR A 11 12.53 -4.68 1.42
C TYR A 11 13.41 -4.40 0.21
N LYS A 12 13.10 -3.34 -0.53
CA LYS A 12 13.57 -3.17 -1.91
C LYS A 12 13.20 -4.46 -2.67
N ASP A 13 14.02 -5.08 -3.40
CA ASP A 13 13.69 -6.31 -4.13
C ASP A 13 14.03 -7.60 -3.36
N ILE A 14 14.37 -7.48 -2.07
CA ILE A 14 14.79 -8.62 -1.23
C ILE A 14 13.60 -9.11 -0.42
N PHE A 15 13.28 -10.39 -0.53
CA PHE A 15 12.23 -11.02 0.26
C PHE A 15 12.60 -10.95 1.75
N ALA A 16 11.80 -10.23 2.53
CA ALA A 16 12.07 -9.97 3.94
C ALA A 16 11.32 -10.91 4.88
N GLY A 17 10.12 -11.38 4.51
CA GLY A 17 9.34 -12.26 5.37
C GLY A 17 7.83 -12.27 5.04
N TYR A 18 7.05 -12.73 6.00
CA TYR A 18 5.62 -12.95 5.86
C TYR A 18 4.81 -12.11 6.84
N LEU A 19 3.76 -11.48 6.32
CA LEU A 19 2.72 -10.84 7.10
C LEU A 19 1.50 -11.77 7.09
N ARG A 20 0.95 -12.16 8.25
CA ARG A 20 -0.15 -13.12 8.35
C ARG A 20 -1.20 -12.69 9.35
N GLU A 21 -2.45 -12.87 8.97
CA GLU A 21 -3.57 -12.79 9.89
C GLU A 21 -3.71 -14.12 10.64
N GLU A 22 -4.06 -14.02 11.92
CA GLU A 22 -4.33 -15.17 12.78
C GLU A 22 -5.76 -15.08 13.34
N PRO A 23 -6.32 -16.21 13.80
CA PRO A 23 -7.64 -16.19 14.42
C PRO A 23 -7.74 -15.14 15.54
N GLY A 24 -8.85 -14.39 15.54
CA GLY A 24 -9.10 -13.34 16.53
C GLY A 24 -8.59 -11.94 16.12
N GLY A 25 -8.20 -11.75 14.85
CA GLY A 25 -7.80 -10.44 14.31
C GLY A 25 -6.38 -10.02 14.70
N ARG A 26 -5.60 -10.94 15.21
CA ARG A 26 -4.17 -10.75 15.45
C ARG A 26 -3.43 -10.82 14.12
N VAL A 27 -2.40 -9.99 13.95
CA VAL A 27 -1.52 -10.01 12.77
C VAL A 27 -0.08 -10.21 13.21
N THR A 28 0.64 -11.07 12.51
CA THR A 28 2.06 -11.36 12.78
C THR A 28 2.91 -11.01 11.57
N PHE A 29 4.08 -10.43 11.81
CA PHE A 29 5.15 -10.33 10.83
C PHE A 29 6.34 -11.16 11.29
N THR A 30 6.81 -12.04 10.42
CA THR A 30 7.97 -12.93 10.69
C THR A 30 8.99 -12.73 9.58
N TYR A 31 10.21 -12.41 9.97
CA TYR A 31 11.34 -12.38 9.03
C TYR A 31 11.63 -13.77 8.49
N ASP A 32 11.99 -13.83 7.21
CA ASP A 32 12.50 -15.06 6.61
C ASP A 32 13.91 -15.38 7.11
N SER A 33 14.21 -16.66 7.27
CA SER A 33 15.54 -17.09 7.75
C SER A 33 16.66 -16.61 6.84
N SER A 34 16.47 -16.66 5.52
CA SER A 34 17.46 -16.20 4.56
C SER A 34 17.72 -14.69 4.65
N TYR A 35 16.69 -13.89 5.01
CA TYR A 35 16.85 -12.47 5.26
C TYR A 35 17.69 -12.18 6.49
N ILE A 36 17.45 -12.95 7.56
CA ILE A 36 18.20 -12.85 8.82
C ILE A 36 19.67 -13.26 8.60
N GLU A 37 19.89 -14.41 7.99
CA GLU A 37 21.23 -14.95 7.67
C GLU A 37 22.04 -14.05 6.74
N GLY A 38 21.33 -13.36 5.81
CA GLY A 38 21.92 -12.39 4.90
C GLY A 38 22.37 -11.08 5.57
N GLY A 39 22.08 -10.88 6.85
CA GLY A 39 22.49 -9.69 7.61
C GLY A 39 21.81 -8.40 7.13
N HIS A 40 20.61 -8.51 6.56
CA HIS A 40 19.89 -7.37 6.02
C HIS A 40 19.34 -6.46 7.15
N PRO A 41 19.13 -5.16 6.87
CA PRO A 41 18.63 -4.23 7.87
C PRO A 41 17.17 -4.51 8.25
N ALA A 42 16.75 -4.05 9.42
CA ALA A 42 15.36 -4.07 9.81
C ALA A 42 14.50 -3.25 8.82
N ILE A 43 13.31 -3.78 8.47
CA ILE A 43 12.37 -3.07 7.56
C ILE A 43 11.81 -1.81 8.20
N ALA A 44 11.80 -1.74 9.53
CA ALA A 44 11.46 -0.57 10.31
C ALA A 44 12.16 -0.61 11.68
N GLN A 45 12.38 0.54 12.28
CA GLN A 45 12.99 0.63 13.61
C GLN A 45 12.17 -0.10 14.68
N THR A 46 10.83 -0.14 14.52
CA THR A 46 9.92 -0.83 15.44
C THR A 46 9.78 -2.32 15.16
N LEU A 47 10.42 -2.82 14.11
CA LEU A 47 10.42 -4.21 13.69
C LEU A 47 11.87 -4.73 13.56
N PRO A 48 12.66 -4.79 14.66
CA PRO A 48 14.05 -5.26 14.61
C PRO A 48 14.13 -6.68 14.07
N VAL A 49 15.24 -7.00 13.38
CA VAL A 49 15.47 -8.34 12.82
C VAL A 49 15.61 -9.36 13.96
N ARG A 50 14.79 -10.40 13.93
CA ARG A 50 14.78 -11.52 14.87
C ARG A 50 14.00 -12.70 14.32
N GLU A 51 14.25 -13.90 14.85
CA GLU A 51 13.53 -15.13 14.47
C GLU A 51 12.07 -15.16 14.96
N GLN A 52 11.81 -14.60 16.17
CA GLN A 52 10.47 -14.59 16.75
C GLN A 52 9.57 -13.62 16.01
N PRO A 53 8.29 -13.96 15.80
CA PRO A 53 7.35 -13.08 15.12
C PRO A 53 7.12 -11.78 15.89
N HIS A 54 6.91 -10.71 15.16
CA HIS A 54 6.37 -9.45 15.66
C HIS A 54 4.85 -9.57 15.67
N ILE A 55 4.23 -9.42 16.82
CA ILE A 55 2.81 -9.66 17.04
C ILE A 55 2.10 -8.35 17.27
N SER A 56 1.02 -8.11 16.52
CA SER A 56 0.02 -7.08 16.76
C SER A 56 -1.31 -7.75 17.13
N ASN A 57 -1.86 -7.42 18.28
CA ASN A 57 -3.06 -8.07 18.79
C ASN A 57 -4.37 -7.50 18.21
N ASN A 58 -4.31 -6.31 17.61
CA ASN A 58 -5.46 -5.61 17.06
C ASN A 58 -5.16 -5.15 15.62
N GLY A 59 -5.24 -6.06 14.65
CA GLY A 59 -4.99 -5.76 13.24
C GLY A 59 -3.50 -5.53 12.92
N LEU A 60 -3.23 -4.73 11.90
CA LEU A 60 -1.89 -4.46 11.42
C LEU A 60 -1.01 -3.79 12.49
N HIS A 61 0.28 -4.14 12.50
CA HIS A 61 1.28 -3.38 13.24
C HIS A 61 1.32 -1.93 12.69
N PRO A 62 1.49 -0.89 13.55
CA PRO A 62 1.45 0.52 13.13
C PRO A 62 2.33 0.85 11.91
N PHE A 63 3.46 0.19 11.75
CA PHE A 63 4.31 0.35 10.58
C PHE A 63 3.56 -0.03 9.28
N PHE A 64 2.93 -1.19 9.25
CA PHE A 64 2.17 -1.66 8.08
C PHE A 64 0.86 -0.89 7.90
N ASP A 65 0.22 -0.52 8.99
CA ASP A 65 -1.01 0.26 8.99
C ASP A 65 -0.80 1.64 8.34
N ASN A 66 0.32 2.29 8.61
CA ASN A 66 0.70 3.56 8.00
C ASN A 66 1.00 3.47 6.49
N LEU A 67 1.18 2.26 5.94
CA LEU A 67 1.34 2.07 4.49
C LEU A 67 0.01 2.01 3.75
N VAL A 68 -1.10 1.77 4.46
CA VAL A 68 -2.45 1.74 3.88
C VAL A 68 -2.88 3.14 3.52
N SER A 69 -3.54 3.29 2.38
CA SER A 69 -4.09 4.56 1.93
C SER A 69 -5.12 5.12 2.90
N GLU A 70 -5.33 6.43 2.84
CA GLU A 70 -6.28 7.16 3.67
C GLU A 70 -7.18 8.07 2.82
N GLY A 71 -8.31 8.47 3.42
CA GLY A 71 -9.21 9.46 2.84
C GLY A 71 -9.89 8.97 1.56
N TRP A 72 -9.91 9.79 0.50
CA TRP A 72 -10.60 9.46 -0.75
C TRP A 72 -9.98 8.25 -1.45
N LEU A 73 -8.65 8.08 -1.36
CA LEU A 73 -7.95 6.96 -2.01
C LEU A 73 -8.33 5.64 -1.37
N GLU A 74 -8.39 5.57 -0.03
CA GLU A 74 -8.91 4.41 0.70
C GLU A 74 -10.34 4.07 0.27
N GLN A 75 -11.21 5.09 0.14
CA GLN A 75 -12.58 4.90 -0.30
C GLN A 75 -12.67 4.38 -1.75
N ALA A 76 -11.88 4.92 -2.66
CA ALA A 76 -11.82 4.45 -4.04
C ALA A 76 -11.30 3.02 -4.13
N GLN A 77 -10.23 2.69 -3.42
CA GLN A 77 -9.66 1.35 -3.33
C GLN A 77 -10.64 0.34 -2.72
N SER A 78 -11.37 0.73 -1.67
CA SER A 78 -12.40 -0.11 -1.05
C SER A 78 -13.54 -0.44 -2.02
N ARG A 79 -13.97 0.55 -2.83
CA ARG A 79 -14.97 0.31 -3.89
C ARG A 79 -14.48 -0.69 -4.93
N LEU A 80 -13.20 -0.59 -5.32
CA LEU A 80 -12.59 -1.54 -6.27
C LEU A 80 -12.62 -2.99 -5.78
N LEU A 81 -12.50 -3.23 -4.48
CA LEU A 81 -12.60 -4.57 -3.91
C LEU A 81 -14.04 -5.12 -3.91
N GLY A 82 -15.04 -4.27 -4.23
CA GLY A 82 -16.42 -4.68 -4.42
C GLY A 82 -17.11 -5.30 -3.20
N ARG A 83 -16.57 -5.09 -2.00
CA ARG A 83 -17.07 -5.62 -0.73
C ARG A 83 -17.66 -4.51 0.14
N ARG A 84 -18.64 -4.89 0.97
CA ARG A 84 -19.34 -3.93 1.83
C ARG A 84 -18.48 -3.43 2.99
N GLU A 85 -17.60 -4.28 3.47
CA GLU A 85 -16.61 -3.97 4.51
C GLU A 85 -15.25 -4.50 4.05
N VAL A 86 -14.27 -3.63 4.00
CA VAL A 86 -12.90 -3.93 3.60
C VAL A 86 -12.00 -3.62 4.76
N THR A 87 -11.19 -4.59 5.17
CA THR A 87 -10.21 -4.38 6.23
C THR A 87 -8.97 -3.68 5.70
N ARG A 88 -8.24 -3.00 6.57
CA ARG A 88 -6.97 -2.36 6.22
C ARG A 88 -5.93 -3.38 5.74
N PHE A 89 -6.00 -4.63 6.21
CA PHE A 89 -5.12 -5.68 5.73
C PHE A 89 -5.47 -6.09 4.28
N GLU A 90 -6.75 -6.21 3.94
CA GLU A 90 -7.17 -6.46 2.55
C GLU A 90 -6.73 -5.33 1.61
N LEU A 91 -6.84 -4.07 2.05
CA LEU A 91 -6.32 -2.93 1.28
C LEU A 91 -4.80 -3.02 1.09
N LEU A 92 -4.06 -3.35 2.14
CA LEU A 92 -2.61 -3.49 2.07
C LEU A 92 -2.19 -4.61 1.11
N LEU A 93 -2.89 -5.75 1.11
CA LEU A 93 -2.62 -6.84 0.18
C LEU A 93 -2.90 -6.45 -1.27
N ALA A 94 -4.05 -5.81 -1.51
CA ALA A 94 -4.49 -5.47 -2.86
C ALA A 94 -3.66 -4.33 -3.50
N PHE A 95 -3.19 -3.37 -2.70
CA PHE A 95 -2.58 -2.14 -3.19
C PHE A 95 -1.17 -1.87 -2.65
N GLY A 96 -0.61 -2.76 -1.84
CA GLY A 96 0.69 -2.57 -1.18
C GLY A 96 1.90 -2.96 -2.03
N PHE A 97 1.74 -3.24 -3.32
CA PHE A 97 2.87 -3.56 -4.20
C PHE A 97 3.85 -2.39 -4.33
N ASP A 98 3.34 -1.17 -4.47
CA ASP A 98 4.13 0.06 -4.52
C ASP A 98 3.73 0.96 -3.35
N CYS A 99 4.38 0.78 -2.21
CA CYS A 99 4.20 1.61 -1.02
C CYS A 99 5.19 2.78 -1.00
N ALA A 100 4.85 3.81 -0.22
CA ALA A 100 5.80 4.88 0.07
C ALA A 100 7.02 4.31 0.83
N GLY A 101 8.22 4.42 0.25
CA GLY A 101 9.46 3.94 0.82
C GLY A 101 10.03 2.70 0.14
N ALA A 102 10.63 1.80 0.92
CA ALA A 102 11.38 0.67 0.39
C ALA A 102 10.66 -0.69 0.56
N ILE A 103 9.37 -0.65 0.92
CA ILE A 103 8.58 -1.85 1.21
C ILE A 103 7.59 -2.11 0.09
N SER A 104 7.50 -3.37 -0.32
CA SER A 104 6.44 -3.89 -1.18
C SER A 104 5.74 -5.05 -0.48
N ILE A 105 4.42 -5.09 -0.58
CA ILE A 105 3.59 -6.18 -0.09
C ILE A 105 2.99 -6.90 -1.29
N VAL A 106 3.23 -8.19 -1.39
CA VAL A 106 2.73 -9.01 -2.49
C VAL A 106 1.70 -9.99 -1.96
N ASP A 107 0.48 -9.87 -2.48
CA ASP A 107 -0.58 -10.86 -2.26
C ASP A 107 -0.29 -12.09 -3.13
N PRO A 108 -0.13 -13.30 -2.55
CA PRO A 108 0.07 -14.51 -3.31
C PRO A 108 -1.22 -15.01 -4.02
N GLU A 109 -2.39 -14.53 -3.56
CA GLU A 109 -3.71 -14.88 -4.09
C GLU A 109 -4.51 -13.61 -4.38
N PRO A 110 -4.08 -12.78 -5.35
CA PRO A 110 -4.66 -11.46 -5.55
C PRO A 110 -6.15 -11.54 -5.88
N SER A 111 -6.92 -10.70 -5.22
CA SER A 111 -8.35 -10.53 -5.49
C SER A 111 -8.58 -9.83 -6.82
N ASP A 112 -9.63 -10.23 -7.55
CA ASP A 112 -10.09 -9.48 -8.71
C ASP A 112 -10.66 -8.14 -8.27
N LEU A 113 -10.32 -7.08 -9.00
CA LEU A 113 -10.84 -5.74 -8.78
C LEU A 113 -12.12 -5.52 -9.60
N SER A 114 -13.12 -4.89 -8.99
CA SER A 114 -14.39 -4.59 -9.63
C SER A 114 -14.38 -3.19 -10.24
N GLU A 115 -14.20 -3.10 -11.54
CA GLU A 115 -14.26 -1.81 -12.28
C GLU A 115 -15.66 -1.19 -12.26
N ALA A 116 -16.72 -2.01 -12.07
CA ALA A 116 -18.11 -1.55 -12.09
C ALA A 116 -18.47 -0.57 -10.96
N MET A 117 -17.61 -0.43 -9.96
CA MET A 117 -17.83 0.44 -8.80
C MET A 117 -17.11 1.79 -8.90
N LEU A 118 -16.39 2.05 -10.00
CA LEU A 118 -15.66 3.29 -10.23
C LEU A 118 -16.40 4.20 -11.24
N ASP A 119 -16.19 5.49 -11.05
CA ASP A 119 -16.47 6.47 -12.09
C ASP A 119 -15.31 6.46 -13.11
N LEU A 120 -15.48 5.70 -14.19
CA LEU A 120 -14.48 5.56 -15.24
C LEU A 120 -14.24 6.87 -16.03
N ASP A 121 -15.09 7.87 -15.86
CA ASP A 121 -14.92 9.21 -16.43
C ASP A 121 -14.06 10.11 -15.52
N ASP A 122 -13.85 9.72 -14.22
CA ASP A 122 -12.91 10.42 -13.34
C ASP A 122 -11.47 9.89 -13.56
N PRO A 123 -10.56 10.73 -14.11
CA PRO A 123 -9.17 10.33 -14.33
C PRO A 123 -8.43 9.86 -13.06
N LYS A 124 -8.86 10.32 -11.89
CA LYS A 124 -8.27 9.92 -10.60
C LYS A 124 -8.68 8.50 -10.23
N GLU A 125 -9.96 8.15 -10.40
CA GLU A 125 -10.44 6.79 -10.12
C GLU A 125 -9.84 5.79 -11.12
N MET A 126 -9.73 6.15 -12.39
CA MET A 126 -9.00 5.36 -13.39
C MET A 126 -7.54 5.16 -13.02
N ALA A 127 -6.87 6.19 -12.52
CA ALA A 127 -5.48 6.06 -12.10
C ALA A 127 -5.30 5.16 -10.87
N VAL A 128 -6.26 5.14 -9.94
CA VAL A 128 -6.26 4.20 -8.80
C VAL A 128 -6.37 2.75 -9.28
N LEU A 129 -7.24 2.49 -10.26
CA LEU A 129 -7.41 1.16 -10.86
C LEU A 129 -6.10 0.65 -11.50
N THR A 130 -5.40 1.52 -12.20
CA THR A 130 -4.21 1.13 -12.97
C THR A 130 -2.95 1.01 -12.12
N SER A 131 -2.77 1.85 -11.12
CA SER A 131 -1.51 1.93 -10.37
C SER A 131 -1.36 0.86 -9.29
N ARG A 132 -2.47 0.45 -8.66
CA ARG A 132 -2.44 -0.41 -7.45
C ARG A 132 -1.42 0.02 -6.39
N ALA A 133 -1.10 1.31 -6.35
CA ALA A 133 -0.18 1.87 -5.38
C ALA A 133 -0.91 2.31 -4.10
N SER A 134 -0.26 2.14 -2.97
CA SER A 134 -0.76 2.61 -1.68
C SER A 134 0.00 3.85 -1.23
N LEU A 135 -0.73 4.96 -1.05
CA LEU A 135 -0.18 6.24 -0.63
C LEU A 135 -0.95 6.76 0.58
N SER A 136 -0.27 6.87 1.71
CA SER A 136 -0.84 7.42 2.94
C SER A 136 -1.05 8.94 2.85
N GLY A 137 -2.00 9.45 3.62
CA GLY A 137 -2.32 10.87 3.78
C GLY A 137 -3.58 11.33 3.05
N VAL A 138 -4.23 12.33 3.61
CA VAL A 138 -5.58 12.80 3.23
C VAL A 138 -5.62 13.57 1.91
N GLN A 139 -4.50 14.22 1.53
CA GLN A 139 -4.43 14.95 0.26
C GLN A 139 -4.53 14.00 -0.94
N PRO A 140 -5.37 14.28 -1.94
CA PRO A 140 -5.45 13.48 -3.16
C PRO A 140 -4.11 13.41 -3.86
N LYS A 141 -3.62 12.18 -4.08
CA LYS A 141 -2.34 11.92 -4.72
C LYS A 141 -2.36 10.57 -5.43
N LEU A 142 -1.50 10.41 -6.43
CA LEU A 142 -1.37 9.19 -7.22
C LEU A 142 0.09 8.87 -7.50
N ALA A 143 0.40 7.58 -7.56
CA ALA A 143 1.67 7.09 -8.05
C ALA A 143 1.72 7.23 -9.59
N VAL A 144 2.76 7.88 -10.10
CA VAL A 144 2.93 8.12 -11.53
C VAL A 144 4.35 7.76 -11.98
N VAL A 145 4.47 7.45 -13.27
CA VAL A 145 5.76 7.21 -13.94
C VAL A 145 6.01 8.36 -14.91
N GLU A 146 7.22 8.90 -14.88
CA GLU A 146 7.68 9.88 -15.86
C GLU A 146 8.39 9.17 -17.01
N GLU A 147 7.94 9.44 -18.24
CA GLU A 147 8.56 8.95 -19.49
C GLU A 147 8.66 10.09 -20.50
N GLY A 148 9.88 10.56 -20.74
CA GLY A 148 10.14 11.59 -21.76
C GLY A 148 9.44 12.94 -21.49
N GLY A 149 9.29 13.34 -20.24
CA GLY A 149 8.61 14.58 -19.84
C GLY A 149 7.09 14.45 -19.70
N ILE A 150 6.53 13.24 -19.85
CA ILE A 150 5.11 12.97 -19.70
C ILE A 150 4.89 12.12 -18.46
N TYR A 151 3.93 12.52 -17.64
CA TYR A 151 3.52 11.77 -16.44
C TYR A 151 2.26 10.95 -16.75
N ARG A 152 2.30 9.67 -16.45
CA ARG A 152 1.16 8.77 -16.55
C ARG A 152 1.00 7.97 -15.25
N PRO A 153 -0.20 7.48 -14.92
CA PRO A 153 -0.38 6.54 -13.81
C PRO A 153 0.54 5.33 -13.95
N ALA A 154 1.13 4.90 -12.85
CA ALA A 154 1.88 3.64 -12.81
C ALA A 154 0.92 2.47 -13.12
N ARG A 155 1.40 1.46 -13.85
CA ARG A 155 0.63 0.26 -14.19
C ARG A 155 0.66 -0.75 -13.04
N ILE A 156 -0.18 -1.76 -13.12
CA ILE A 156 -0.15 -2.90 -12.19
C ILE A 156 1.25 -3.53 -12.20
N ASN A 157 1.83 -3.71 -11.03
CA ASN A 157 3.20 -4.25 -10.83
C ASN A 157 4.32 -3.39 -11.46
N GLU A 158 4.10 -2.10 -11.63
CA GLU A 158 5.10 -1.13 -12.03
C GLU A 158 5.42 -0.21 -10.85
N LEU A 159 6.70 -0.01 -10.56
CA LEU A 159 7.12 0.93 -9.53
C LEU A 159 6.98 2.36 -10.05
N SER A 160 6.40 3.22 -9.23
CA SER A 160 6.27 4.64 -9.54
C SER A 160 7.62 5.36 -9.43
N THR A 161 7.79 6.40 -10.24
CA THR A 161 8.95 7.29 -10.16
C THR A 161 8.62 8.58 -9.41
N HIS A 162 7.35 8.98 -9.41
CA HIS A 162 6.87 10.24 -8.84
C HIS A 162 5.52 10.07 -8.15
N ILE A 163 5.16 11.05 -7.33
CA ILE A 163 3.83 11.19 -6.74
C ILE A 163 3.20 12.47 -7.29
N ALA A 164 2.10 12.33 -8.03
CA ALA A 164 1.28 13.47 -8.44
C ALA A 164 0.33 13.84 -7.31
N LYS A 165 0.36 15.10 -6.87
CA LYS A 165 -0.53 15.64 -5.85
C LYS A 165 -1.57 16.56 -6.48
N PHE A 166 -2.81 16.45 -6.06
CA PHE A 166 -3.93 17.22 -6.56
C PHE A 166 -4.45 18.22 -5.51
N PRO A 167 -5.02 19.35 -5.93
CA PRO A 167 -5.70 20.26 -5.01
C PRO A 167 -6.78 19.54 -4.21
N SER A 168 -6.87 19.83 -2.92
CA SER A 168 -7.95 19.37 -2.05
C SER A 168 -9.11 20.34 -2.14
N ALA A 169 -10.36 19.82 -2.15
CA ALA A 169 -11.55 20.66 -2.12
C ALA A 169 -11.60 21.57 -0.88
N ASN A 170 -11.07 21.10 0.25
CA ASN A 170 -11.03 21.85 1.50
C ASN A 170 -9.83 22.80 1.61
N HIS A 171 -8.77 22.57 0.81
CA HIS A 171 -7.51 23.32 0.84
C HIS A 171 -6.97 23.47 -0.58
N PRO A 172 -7.57 24.34 -1.43
CA PRO A 172 -7.23 24.44 -2.86
C PRO A 172 -5.79 24.89 -3.11
N ASP A 173 -5.24 25.72 -2.22
CA ASP A 173 -3.89 26.28 -2.35
C ASP A 173 -2.78 25.39 -1.76
N LEU A 174 -3.13 24.23 -1.18
CA LEU A 174 -2.18 23.37 -0.48
C LEU A 174 -1.02 22.93 -1.40
N THR A 175 -1.34 22.53 -2.62
CA THR A 175 -0.35 22.06 -3.61
C THR A 175 0.61 23.19 -4.00
N LEU A 176 0.09 24.41 -4.20
CA LEU A 176 0.91 25.58 -4.51
C LEU A 176 1.81 25.97 -3.34
N ASN A 177 1.27 25.98 -2.11
CA ASN A 177 2.03 26.28 -0.92
C ASN A 177 3.16 25.28 -0.68
N GLU A 178 2.89 24.00 -0.91
CA GLU A 178 3.88 22.94 -0.81
C GLU A 178 5.02 23.13 -1.83
N TYR A 179 4.67 23.45 -3.09
CA TYR A 179 5.64 23.74 -4.14
C TYR A 179 6.51 24.96 -3.84
N LEU A 180 5.91 26.00 -3.21
CA LEU A 180 6.65 27.23 -2.88
C LEU A 180 7.57 27.10 -1.64
N THR A 181 7.38 26.05 -0.83
CA THR A 181 8.13 25.82 0.43
C THR A 181 9.17 24.72 0.34
N THR A 182 9.23 23.97 -0.76
CA THR A 182 10.23 22.94 -1.07
C THR A 182 11.32 23.50 -1.97
#